data_13baecb3f4dca838144d32eb7a49660c
#
_entry.id   13baecb3f4dca838144d32eb7a49660c
#
_cell.length_a   1.000
_cell.length_b   1.000
_cell.length_c   1.000
_cell.angle_alpha   90.00
_cell.angle_beta   90.00
_cell.angle_gamma   90.00
#
_symmetry.space_group_name_H-M   'P 1'
#
loop_
_entity.id
_entity.type
_entity.pdbx_description
1 polymer ?
#
loop_
_entity_poly.entity_id
_entity_poly.type
_entity_poly.pdbx_seq_one_letter_code
_entity_poly.pdbx_strand_id
1 'polypeptide(L)'
;MVAVIVVLNLLSFWQINSESGTFSMAPALPPCNGQVLAEGFTYRFRDPRRGEIVMFRARGSIGGEIVPTSHHANLQVNKRVIGVPGDTVEARSGRVYVNGSRADNIPTRSYQAVHLGHDQYFVMGDNRSVSHDSRAFGPVPRSAIYARVILNVWPLRRFGTPGYDKNARPSGVLCG
;
A
#
# COMPACT_ATOMS: atom_id res chain seq x y z
N MET A 1 -24.42 0.81 -28.74
CA MET A 1 -24.71 0.80 -27.29
C MET A 1 -23.76 -0.10 -26.50
N VAL A 2 -23.50 -1.35 -26.91
CA VAL A 2 -22.64 -2.29 -26.15
C VAL A 2 -21.21 -1.75 -25.96
N ALA A 3 -20.59 -1.16 -27.00
CA ALA A 3 -19.23 -0.62 -26.93
C ALA A 3 -19.10 0.54 -25.95
N VAL A 4 -20.10 1.40 -25.84
CA VAL A 4 -20.12 2.54 -24.88
C VAL A 4 -20.22 2.04 -23.45
N ILE A 5 -21.01 1.00 -23.20
CA ILE A 5 -21.13 0.39 -21.85
C ILE A 5 -19.84 -0.28 -21.45
N VAL A 6 -19.12 -0.94 -22.35
CA VAL A 6 -17.81 -1.55 -22.11
C VAL A 6 -16.77 -0.47 -21.77
N VAL A 7 -16.74 0.64 -22.51
CA VAL A 7 -15.80 1.75 -22.24
C VAL A 7 -16.10 2.42 -20.89
N LEU A 8 -17.35 2.66 -20.56
CA LEU A 8 -17.74 3.24 -19.26
C LEU A 8 -17.38 2.31 -18.10
N ASN A 9 -17.56 0.99 -18.25
CA ASN A 9 -17.13 0.03 -17.24
C ASN A 9 -15.61 -0.02 -17.10
N LEU A 10 -14.84 0.08 -18.18
CA LEU A 10 -13.39 0.15 -18.12
C LEU A 10 -12.91 1.44 -17.42
N LEU A 11 -13.53 2.57 -17.69
CA LEU A 11 -13.21 3.86 -17.05
C LEU A 11 -13.51 3.86 -15.55
N SER A 12 -14.53 3.13 -15.09
CA SER A 12 -14.88 3.05 -13.67
C SER A 12 -13.83 2.32 -12.80
N PHE A 13 -12.88 1.61 -13.42
CA PHE A 13 -11.75 0.97 -12.71
C PHE A 13 -10.54 1.90 -12.55
N TRP A 14 -10.52 3.07 -13.19
CA TRP A 14 -9.43 4.02 -13.12
C TRP A 14 -9.79 5.14 -12.15
N GLN A 15 -8.95 5.40 -11.19
CA GLN A 15 -9.18 6.43 -10.18
C GLN A 15 -7.93 7.32 -10.05
N ILE A 16 -8.15 8.63 -10.08
CA ILE A 16 -7.13 9.58 -9.66
C ILE A 16 -7.40 9.88 -8.19
N ASN A 17 -6.46 9.52 -7.34
CA ASN A 17 -6.57 9.71 -5.90
C ASN A 17 -5.54 10.74 -5.44
N SER A 18 -5.98 11.64 -4.56
CA SER A 18 -5.09 12.59 -3.91
C SER A 18 -4.46 11.94 -2.67
N GLU A 19 -3.15 11.97 -2.59
CA GLU A 19 -2.40 11.63 -1.39
C GLU A 19 -2.43 12.83 -0.43
N SER A 20 -3.54 13.02 0.27
CA SER A 20 -3.68 14.14 1.20
C SER A 20 -2.92 13.85 2.49
N GLY A 21 -1.77 14.48 2.65
CA GLY A 21 -1.10 14.62 3.94
C GLY A 21 -0.41 13.38 4.51
N THR A 22 -0.34 12.25 3.80
CA THR A 22 0.30 11.05 4.32
C THR A 22 1.73 10.89 3.80
N PHE A 23 2.67 10.79 4.72
CA PHE A 23 4.09 10.54 4.39
C PHE A 23 4.43 9.05 4.34
N SER A 24 3.47 8.19 4.57
CA SER A 24 3.71 6.76 4.79
C SER A 24 4.30 6.03 3.59
N MET A 25 4.07 6.54 2.38
CA MET A 25 4.55 5.96 1.12
C MET A 25 5.66 6.78 0.46
N ALA A 26 6.17 7.82 1.12
CA ALA A 26 7.34 8.55 0.62
C ALA A 26 8.59 7.64 0.64
N PRO A 27 9.50 7.73 -0.36
CA PRO A 27 9.46 8.63 -1.50
C PRO A 27 8.69 8.10 -2.73
N ALA A 28 8.17 6.87 -2.71
CA ALA A 28 7.56 6.25 -3.89
C ALA A 28 6.31 7.00 -4.37
N LEU A 29 5.46 7.40 -3.43
CA LEU A 29 4.34 8.30 -3.72
C LEU A 29 4.68 9.71 -3.24
N PRO A 30 4.30 10.75 -4.02
CA PRO A 30 4.55 12.12 -3.62
C PRO A 30 3.71 12.46 -2.39
N PRO A 31 4.34 12.91 -1.28
CA PRO A 31 3.60 13.45 -0.16
C PRO A 31 2.97 14.81 -0.55
N CYS A 32 2.00 15.28 0.23
CA CYS A 32 1.52 16.65 0.11
C CYS A 32 0.83 16.96 -1.23
N ASN A 33 -0.43 16.57 -1.35
CA ASN A 33 -1.26 16.82 -2.54
C ASN A 33 -0.78 16.12 -3.83
N GLY A 34 0.00 15.06 -3.69
CA GLY A 34 0.34 14.20 -4.82
C GLY A 34 -0.92 13.52 -5.37
N GLN A 35 -0.95 13.33 -6.69
CA GLN A 35 -2.01 12.56 -7.35
C GLN A 35 -1.43 11.30 -7.95
N VAL A 36 -2.13 10.21 -7.75
CA VAL A 36 -1.77 8.90 -8.28
C VAL A 36 -2.92 8.32 -9.10
N LEU A 37 -2.57 7.65 -10.18
CA LEU A 37 -3.52 6.86 -10.95
C LEU A 37 -3.53 5.44 -10.40
N ALA A 38 -4.69 4.97 -10.00
CA ALA A 38 -4.91 3.60 -9.56
C ALA A 38 -5.92 2.89 -10.44
N GLU A 39 -5.78 1.56 -10.56
CA GLU A 39 -6.71 0.73 -11.30
C GLU A 39 -7.06 -0.55 -10.53
N GLY A 40 -8.30 -0.98 -10.64
CA GLY A 40 -8.80 -2.20 -9.99
C GLY A 40 -9.07 -3.35 -10.96
N PHE A 41 -8.94 -3.12 -12.28
CA PHE A 41 -9.28 -4.10 -13.30
C PHE A 41 -8.41 -5.35 -13.24
N THR A 42 -7.11 -5.18 -13.05
CA THR A 42 -6.14 -6.28 -12.96
C THR A 42 -6.52 -7.29 -11.87
N TYR A 43 -7.04 -6.81 -10.74
CA TYR A 43 -7.38 -7.66 -9.59
C TYR A 43 -8.67 -8.47 -9.74
N ARG A 44 -9.32 -8.38 -10.90
CA ARG A 44 -10.39 -9.32 -11.32
C ARG A 44 -9.84 -10.61 -11.91
N PHE A 45 -8.60 -10.58 -12.40
CA PHE A 45 -7.98 -11.70 -13.12
C PHE A 45 -6.80 -12.30 -12.39
N ARG A 46 -6.22 -11.59 -11.44
CA ARG A 46 -5.11 -12.07 -10.63
C ARG A 46 -5.05 -11.40 -9.26
N ASP A 47 -4.32 -12.01 -8.39
CA ASP A 47 -4.06 -11.48 -7.07
C ASP A 47 -2.93 -10.42 -7.03
N PRO A 48 -2.90 -9.59 -5.97
CA PRO A 48 -1.79 -8.69 -5.69
C PRO A 48 -0.46 -9.43 -5.59
N ARG A 49 0.61 -8.78 -6.07
CA ARG A 49 1.97 -9.32 -6.07
C ARG A 49 2.86 -8.52 -5.14
N ARG A 50 3.92 -9.15 -4.62
CA ARG A 50 4.95 -8.45 -3.84
C ARG A 50 5.53 -7.28 -4.63
N GLY A 51 5.71 -6.14 -3.96
CA GLY A 51 6.20 -4.91 -4.54
C GLY A 51 5.13 -3.98 -5.11
N GLU A 52 3.91 -4.45 -5.36
CA GLU A 52 2.81 -3.58 -5.81
C GLU A 52 2.34 -2.66 -4.68
N ILE A 53 2.00 -1.43 -5.02
CA ILE A 53 1.32 -0.52 -4.10
C ILE A 53 -0.17 -0.75 -4.27
N VAL A 54 -0.80 -1.26 -3.22
CA VAL A 54 -2.23 -1.56 -3.20
C VAL A 54 -3.02 -0.49 -2.49
N MET A 55 -4.24 -0.28 -2.96
CA MET A 55 -5.27 0.49 -2.27
C MET A 55 -6.23 -0.48 -1.60
N PHE A 56 -6.50 -0.25 -0.33
CA PHE A 56 -7.45 -1.06 0.42
C PHE A 56 -8.30 -0.19 1.35
N ARG A 57 -9.45 -0.75 1.73
CA ARG A 57 -10.37 -0.11 2.67
C ARG A 57 -10.11 -0.63 4.07
N ALA A 58 -9.72 0.28 4.95
CA ALA A 58 -9.67 -0.01 6.37
C ALA A 58 -11.09 0.12 6.94
N ARG A 59 -11.70 -1.01 7.34
CA ARG A 59 -12.98 -1.03 8.05
C ARG A 59 -12.71 -1.24 9.53
N GLY A 60 -13.14 -0.29 10.37
CA GLY A 60 -13.16 -0.47 11.82
C GLY A 60 -11.81 -0.87 12.41
N SER A 61 -11.78 -1.39 13.60
CA SER A 61 -10.57 -1.86 14.26
C SER A 61 -9.81 -2.91 13.43
N ILE A 62 -8.79 -2.49 12.69
CA ILE A 62 -7.77 -3.39 12.16
C ILE A 62 -6.76 -3.56 13.29
N GLY A 63 -6.74 -4.74 13.94
CA GLY A 63 -5.76 -5.06 14.97
C GLY A 63 -5.94 -4.36 16.31
N GLY A 64 -7.18 -4.01 16.70
CA GLY A 64 -7.49 -3.52 18.04
C GLY A 64 -7.20 -2.04 18.29
N GLU A 65 -6.64 -1.31 17.34
CA GLU A 65 -6.46 0.13 17.44
C GLU A 65 -7.59 0.85 16.71
N ILE A 66 -8.31 1.67 17.47
CA ILE A 66 -9.42 2.48 16.97
C ILE A 66 -8.84 3.49 15.98
N VAL A 67 -9.03 3.24 14.69
CA VAL A 67 -8.99 4.35 13.73
C VAL A 67 -10.11 5.30 14.17
N PRO A 68 -9.83 6.58 14.44
CA PRO A 68 -10.83 7.47 15.00
C PRO A 68 -12.12 7.40 14.18
N THR A 69 -13.18 6.89 14.80
CA THR A 69 -14.50 6.80 14.20
C THR A 69 -15.16 8.17 14.22
N SER A 70 -14.63 9.09 13.45
CA SER A 70 -15.36 10.28 13.06
C SER A 70 -15.84 10.08 11.62
N HIS A 71 -17.05 9.55 11.49
CA HIS A 71 -17.92 9.63 10.30
C HIS A 71 -17.43 9.13 8.93
N HIS A 72 -16.28 8.44 8.79
CA HIS A 72 -15.84 7.93 7.49
C HIS A 72 -15.60 6.41 7.52
N ALA A 73 -16.65 5.67 7.23
CA ALA A 73 -16.69 4.20 7.20
C ALA A 73 -15.78 3.54 6.13
N ASN A 74 -15.00 4.32 5.36
CA ASN A 74 -14.18 3.81 4.25
C ASN A 74 -12.88 4.62 4.10
N LEU A 75 -11.98 4.53 5.08
CA LEU A 75 -10.65 5.13 4.91
C LEU A 75 -9.89 4.36 3.81
N GLN A 76 -9.52 5.07 2.75
CA GLN A 76 -8.67 4.54 1.69
C GLN A 76 -7.20 4.66 2.12
N VAL A 77 -6.49 3.55 2.06
CA VAL A 77 -5.09 3.46 2.50
C VAL A 77 -4.24 2.88 1.38
N ASN A 78 -3.08 3.48 1.15
CA ASN A 78 -2.08 3.00 0.20
C ASN A 78 -0.89 2.40 0.95
N LYS A 79 -0.51 1.17 0.64
CA LYS A 79 0.67 0.50 1.18
C LYS A 79 1.29 -0.43 0.14
N ARG A 80 2.56 -0.78 0.33
CA ARG A 80 3.26 -1.75 -0.51
C ARG A 80 3.08 -3.16 0.02
N VAL A 81 2.76 -4.10 -0.87
CA VAL A 81 2.72 -5.53 -0.57
C VAL A 81 4.15 -6.04 -0.33
N ILE A 82 4.39 -6.53 0.87
CA ILE A 82 5.66 -7.15 1.27
C ILE A 82 5.54 -8.67 1.28
N GLY A 83 4.45 -9.20 1.83
CA GLY A 83 4.14 -10.63 1.85
C GLY A 83 2.81 -10.92 1.19
N VAL A 84 2.72 -12.09 0.56
CA VAL A 84 1.51 -12.62 -0.09
C VAL A 84 1.08 -13.91 0.61
N PRO A 85 -0.12 -14.46 0.34
CA PRO A 85 -0.57 -15.71 0.94
C PRO A 85 0.48 -16.82 0.95
N GLY A 86 0.64 -17.49 2.08
CA GLY A 86 1.64 -18.53 2.31
C GLY A 86 3.03 -18.05 2.72
N ASP A 87 3.29 -16.73 2.69
CA ASP A 87 4.58 -16.21 3.16
C ASP A 87 4.68 -16.16 4.68
N THR A 88 5.91 -16.24 5.16
CA THR A 88 6.27 -15.85 6.52
C THR A 88 7.05 -14.56 6.47
N VAL A 89 6.53 -13.50 7.11
CA VAL A 89 7.14 -12.17 7.15
C VAL A 89 7.60 -11.86 8.56
N GLU A 90 8.86 -11.48 8.72
CA GLU A 90 9.44 -11.11 10.02
C GLU A 90 10.35 -9.88 9.90
N ALA A 91 10.60 -9.20 11.01
CA ALA A 91 11.69 -8.23 11.06
C ALA A 91 12.64 -8.55 12.21
N ARG A 92 13.90 -8.76 11.87
CA ARG A 92 14.99 -9.02 12.81
C ARG A 92 16.20 -8.12 12.48
N SER A 93 16.92 -7.71 13.51
CA SER A 93 18.09 -6.83 13.35
C SER A 93 17.80 -5.59 12.48
N GLY A 94 16.61 -5.02 12.62
CA GLY A 94 16.21 -3.82 11.90
C GLY A 94 15.93 -4.01 10.40
N ARG A 95 15.68 -5.23 9.92
CA ARG A 95 15.45 -5.55 8.50
C ARG A 95 14.28 -6.52 8.34
N VAL A 96 13.58 -6.39 7.21
CA VAL A 96 12.46 -7.26 6.85
C VAL A 96 12.95 -8.48 6.08
N TYR A 97 12.42 -9.63 6.44
CA TYR A 97 12.65 -10.90 5.74
C TYR A 97 11.30 -11.50 5.33
N VAL A 98 11.29 -12.13 4.17
CA VAL A 98 10.16 -12.91 3.66
C VAL A 98 10.69 -14.30 3.33
N ASN A 99 10.13 -15.32 3.96
CA ASN A 99 10.58 -16.72 3.83
C ASN A 99 12.10 -16.86 4.07
N GLY A 100 12.61 -16.16 5.09
CA GLY A 100 14.02 -16.16 5.44
C GLY A 100 14.92 -15.31 4.53
N SER A 101 14.44 -14.84 3.39
CA SER A 101 15.18 -13.98 2.46
C SER A 101 14.94 -12.51 2.77
N ARG A 102 15.99 -11.69 2.71
CA ARG A 102 15.90 -10.26 2.97
C ARG A 102 15.07 -9.57 1.89
N ALA A 103 14.01 -8.88 2.30
CA ALA A 103 13.10 -8.20 1.37
C ALA A 103 13.65 -6.87 0.86
N ASP A 104 14.23 -6.06 1.77
CA ASP A 104 14.79 -4.74 1.47
C ASP A 104 15.83 -4.31 2.51
N ASN A 105 16.40 -3.11 2.31
CA ASN A 105 17.38 -2.50 3.19
C ASN A 105 16.81 -1.36 4.05
N ILE A 106 15.50 -1.15 4.01
CA ILE A 106 14.86 -0.05 4.73
C ILE A 106 14.80 -0.39 6.22
N PRO A 107 15.36 0.45 7.09
CA PRO A 107 15.35 0.19 8.53
C PRO A 107 13.92 0.12 9.07
N THR A 108 13.67 -0.84 9.95
CA THR A 108 12.37 -1.01 10.61
C THR A 108 12.55 -1.51 12.04
N ARG A 109 11.51 -1.35 12.87
CA ARG A 109 11.48 -2.00 14.19
C ARG A 109 11.33 -3.51 14.01
N SER A 110 11.94 -4.29 14.91
CA SER A 110 11.77 -5.74 14.94
C SER A 110 10.32 -6.10 15.32
N TYR A 111 9.80 -7.14 14.70
CA TYR A 111 8.51 -7.76 15.05
C TYR A 111 8.60 -9.28 14.84
N GLN A 112 7.70 -10.00 15.51
CA GLN A 112 7.66 -11.46 15.43
C GLN A 112 7.24 -11.92 14.03
N ALA A 113 7.64 -13.15 13.69
CA ALA A 113 7.25 -13.76 12.44
C ALA A 113 5.72 -13.90 12.35
N VAL A 114 5.17 -13.47 11.21
CA VAL A 114 3.76 -13.58 10.87
C VAL A 114 3.64 -14.51 9.67
N HIS A 115 2.98 -15.65 9.87
CA HIS A 115 2.63 -16.56 8.76
C HIS A 115 1.30 -16.11 8.14
N LEU A 116 1.30 -15.87 6.83
CA LEU A 116 0.14 -15.37 6.11
C LEU A 116 -0.75 -16.52 5.64
N GLY A 117 -2.01 -16.48 6.06
CA GLY A 117 -3.05 -17.39 5.55
C GLY A 117 -3.36 -17.15 4.07
N HIS A 118 -4.23 -17.99 3.51
CA HIS A 118 -4.53 -18.02 2.07
C HIS A 118 -5.09 -16.69 1.51
N ASP A 119 -5.70 -15.85 2.34
CA ASP A 119 -6.31 -14.57 1.94
C ASP A 119 -5.60 -13.35 2.56
N GLN A 120 -4.42 -13.52 3.12
CA GLN A 120 -3.75 -12.49 3.90
C GLN A 120 -2.56 -11.90 3.17
N TYR A 121 -2.46 -10.57 3.22
CA TYR A 121 -1.39 -9.77 2.64
C TYR A 121 -0.71 -8.96 3.73
N PHE A 122 0.59 -9.01 3.80
CA PHE A 122 1.37 -8.16 4.69
C PHE A 122 1.80 -6.91 3.93
N VAL A 123 1.31 -5.75 4.36
CA VAL A 123 1.56 -4.49 3.67
C VAL A 123 2.33 -3.53 4.56
N MET A 124 3.26 -2.79 3.97
CA MET A 124 4.06 -1.79 4.70
C MET A 124 4.15 -0.49 3.92
N GLY A 125 4.27 0.61 4.65
CA GLY A 125 4.65 1.87 4.04
C GLY A 125 6.12 1.88 3.64
N ASP A 126 6.47 2.57 2.59
CA ASP A 126 7.87 2.75 2.17
C ASP A 126 8.62 3.63 3.18
N ASN A 127 7.95 4.60 3.78
CA ASN A 127 8.48 5.35 4.92
C ASN A 127 8.17 4.60 6.24
N ARG A 128 9.05 3.65 6.56
CA ARG A 128 8.90 2.74 7.72
C ARG A 128 8.78 3.45 9.06
N SER A 129 9.34 4.64 9.19
CA SER A 129 9.41 5.38 10.46
C SER A 129 8.08 6.01 10.88
N VAL A 130 7.23 6.38 9.92
CA VAL A 130 5.96 7.08 10.17
C VAL A 130 4.73 6.27 9.73
N SER A 131 4.95 5.12 9.09
CA SER A 131 3.84 4.32 8.57
C SER A 131 3.16 3.51 9.66
N HIS A 132 1.84 3.67 9.76
CA HIS A 132 0.95 2.73 10.43
C HIS A 132 0.49 1.69 9.40
N ASP A 133 0.92 0.44 9.56
CA ASP A 133 0.76 -0.62 8.58
C ASP A 133 0.66 -2.00 9.25
N SER A 134 0.82 -3.10 8.50
CA SER A 134 0.64 -4.46 9.02
C SER A 134 1.51 -4.81 10.23
N ARG A 135 2.55 -4.04 10.51
CA ARG A 135 3.33 -4.18 11.76
C ARG A 135 2.51 -3.82 13.00
N ALA A 136 1.50 -2.96 12.84
CA ALA A 136 0.63 -2.50 13.92
C ALA A 136 -0.75 -3.17 13.87
N PHE A 137 -1.39 -3.21 12.69
CA PHE A 137 -2.77 -3.71 12.55
C PHE A 137 -2.89 -5.14 12.02
N GLY A 138 -1.77 -5.82 11.73
CA GLY A 138 -1.80 -7.17 11.20
C GLY A 138 -2.01 -7.26 9.69
N PRO A 139 -2.15 -8.48 9.14
CA PRO A 139 -2.37 -8.70 7.72
C PRO A 139 -3.70 -8.13 7.21
N VAL A 140 -3.70 -7.71 5.95
CA VAL A 140 -4.89 -7.21 5.25
C VAL A 140 -5.53 -8.35 4.45
N PRO A 141 -6.85 -8.58 4.57
CA PRO A 141 -7.51 -9.61 3.79
C PRO A 141 -7.61 -9.20 2.31
N ARG A 142 -7.56 -10.20 1.41
CA ARG A 142 -7.68 -9.98 -0.04
C ARG A 142 -8.92 -9.16 -0.42
N SER A 143 -10.04 -9.42 0.25
CA SER A 143 -11.32 -8.75 0.01
C SER A 143 -11.32 -7.24 0.29
N ALA A 144 -10.39 -6.76 1.10
CA ALA A 144 -10.24 -5.33 1.38
C ALA A 144 -9.48 -4.60 0.27
N ILE A 145 -8.65 -5.32 -0.51
CA ILE A 145 -7.80 -4.76 -1.56
C ILE A 145 -8.62 -4.63 -2.85
N TYR A 146 -8.75 -3.41 -3.38
CA TYR A 146 -9.60 -3.14 -4.53
C TYR A 146 -8.89 -2.56 -5.75
N ALA A 147 -7.72 -1.94 -5.58
CA ALA A 147 -6.97 -1.34 -6.69
C ALA A 147 -5.46 -1.38 -6.43
N ARG A 148 -4.68 -1.15 -7.46
CA ARG A 148 -3.25 -0.89 -7.38
C ARG A 148 -2.89 0.46 -7.94
N VAL A 149 -1.90 1.11 -7.36
CA VAL A 149 -1.32 2.35 -7.89
C VAL A 149 -0.36 1.99 -9.02
N ILE A 150 -0.54 2.62 -10.16
CA ILE A 150 0.26 2.35 -11.37
C ILE A 150 1.10 3.54 -11.80
N LEU A 151 0.68 4.76 -11.48
CA LEU A 151 1.34 5.97 -11.96
C LEU A 151 1.25 7.10 -10.93
N ASN A 152 2.34 7.83 -10.75
CA ASN A 152 2.34 9.15 -10.17
C ASN A 152 1.94 10.15 -11.26
N VAL A 153 0.89 10.94 -11.03
CA VAL A 153 0.36 11.89 -12.02
C VAL A 153 0.78 13.33 -11.68
N TRP A 154 0.81 13.65 -10.40
CA TRP A 154 1.20 14.97 -9.93
C TRP A 154 2.08 14.88 -8.67
N PRO A 155 3.05 15.75 -8.49
CA PRO A 155 3.52 16.81 -9.41
C PRO A 155 4.24 16.23 -10.64
N LEU A 156 4.19 16.94 -11.77
CA LEU A 156 4.72 16.49 -13.07
C LEU A 156 6.21 16.07 -13.01
N ARG A 157 7.00 16.68 -12.13
CA ARG A 157 8.41 16.26 -11.90
C ARG A 157 8.57 14.84 -11.36
N ARG A 158 7.47 14.24 -10.88
CA ARG A 158 7.40 12.86 -10.37
C ARG A 158 6.52 11.96 -11.23
N PHE A 159 6.13 12.43 -12.40
CA PHE A 159 5.33 11.64 -13.33
C PHE A 159 6.04 10.33 -13.68
N GLY A 160 5.33 9.22 -13.57
CA GLY A 160 5.86 7.90 -13.91
C GLY A 160 5.42 6.82 -12.91
N THR A 161 5.87 5.59 -13.13
CA THR A 161 5.57 4.46 -12.26
C THR A 161 6.21 4.66 -10.89
N PRO A 162 5.48 4.42 -9.78
CA PRO A 162 6.05 4.48 -8.44
C PRO A 162 7.15 3.45 -8.27
N GLY A 163 8.38 3.92 -8.11
CA GLY A 163 9.53 3.06 -7.87
C GLY A 163 9.48 2.39 -6.50
N TYR A 164 10.20 1.28 -6.33
CA TYR A 164 10.53 0.71 -5.03
C TYR A 164 12.02 0.87 -4.78
N ASP A 165 12.38 1.89 -4.03
CA ASP A 165 13.75 2.04 -3.57
C ASP A 165 13.97 1.20 -2.31
N LYS A 166 14.57 0.02 -2.50
CA LYS A 166 14.87 -0.92 -1.41
C LYS A 166 15.91 -0.39 -0.42
N ASN A 167 16.56 0.73 -0.74
CA ASN A 167 17.56 1.40 0.10
C ASN A 167 17.08 2.78 0.59
N ALA A 168 15.80 3.10 0.38
CA ALA A 168 15.25 4.38 0.78
C ALA A 168 15.54 4.68 2.25
N ARG A 169 16.01 5.89 2.53
CA ARG A 169 16.13 6.38 3.89
C ARG A 169 14.86 7.15 4.26
N PRO A 170 14.41 7.07 5.51
CA PRO A 170 13.30 7.88 5.98
C PRO A 170 13.59 9.34 5.70
N SER A 171 12.78 9.98 4.88
CA SER A 171 12.90 11.42 4.64
C SER A 171 11.86 12.13 5.50
N GLY A 172 12.32 13.03 6.36
CA GLY A 172 11.45 13.96 7.08
C GLY A 172 10.99 15.08 6.13
N VAL A 173 10.23 14.71 5.07
CA VAL A 173 9.68 15.71 4.15
C VAL A 173 8.51 16.37 4.83
N LEU A 174 8.62 17.64 5.18
CA LEU A 174 7.50 18.48 5.58
C LEU A 174 6.84 19.04 4.34
N CYS A 175 5.50 19.07 4.34
CA CYS A 175 4.74 19.82 3.36
C CYS A 175 4.90 21.31 3.68
N GLY A 176 5.64 22.04 2.86
CA GLY A 176 5.71 23.50 2.90
C GLY A 176 4.59 24.11 2.09
#